data_9c86f1d1a5d387dcc8abad469fbab885
#
_entry.id   9c86f1d1a5d387dcc8abad469fbab885
#
_cell.length_a   1.000
_cell.length_b   1.000
_cell.length_c   1.000
_cell.angle_alpha   90.00
_cell.angle_beta   90.00
_cell.angle_gamma   90.00
#
_symmetry.space_group_name_H-M   'P 1'
#
loop_
_entity.id
_entity.type
_entity.pdbx_description
1 polymer ?
#
loop_
_entity_poly.entity_id
_entity_poly.type
_entity_poly.pdbx_seq_one_letter_code
_entity_poly.pdbx_strand_id
1 'polypeptide(L)'
;MRAREFTALKRLGLAALLAPVATLAAPPAPSPGHAFELYAQVIVHGDAAAQAELGRYLGTAKGPAIAAALASVSHLEQAPEMADWPQAAAALRRRQASVRCSVGSVHHPQADTADVDYRCHLPDLTALLPVYRQHPVPFNGPHPPQMASELASAYTQMIATAPDRERIITVSFERDHDGGAWRVQNPSPLMGELADAFLPFFEWNEHPPGEDR
;
A
#
# COMPACT_ATOMS: atom_id res chain seq x y z
N MET A 1 56.90 -1.14 75.07
CA MET A 1 55.71 -0.56 75.75
C MET A 1 54.71 -0.12 74.65
N ARG A 2 53.42 -0.57 74.73
CA ARG A 2 52.18 -0.01 74.13
C ARG A 2 52.14 -0.07 72.60
N ALA A 3 51.02 -0.35 71.96
CA ALA A 3 49.70 -0.88 72.28
C ALA A 3 49.08 -1.38 71.00
N ARG A 4 48.29 -2.43 71.10
CA ARG A 4 47.50 -3.00 70.04
C ARG A 4 46.29 -2.07 69.74
N GLU A 5 46.01 -1.77 68.49
CA GLU A 5 44.67 -1.37 68.16
C GLU A 5 44.15 -2.24 67.00
N PHE A 6 43.04 -2.90 67.28
CA PHE A 6 42.24 -3.72 66.38
C PHE A 6 41.35 -2.80 65.58
N THR A 7 41.44 -2.85 64.26
CA THR A 7 40.44 -2.19 63.38
C THR A 7 39.57 -3.25 62.73
N ALA A 8 38.31 -3.21 63.05
CA ALA A 8 37.29 -4.12 62.57
C ALA A 8 36.95 -3.85 61.13
N LEU A 9 37.07 -4.86 60.22
CA LEU A 9 36.57 -4.84 58.84
C LEU A 9 35.05 -4.99 58.88
N LYS A 10 34.33 -3.93 58.56
CA LYS A 10 32.90 -3.94 58.20
C LYS A 10 32.71 -4.61 56.85
N ARG A 11 32.11 -5.78 56.84
CA ARG A 11 31.62 -6.44 55.61
C ARG A 11 30.38 -5.71 55.17
N LEU A 12 30.49 -4.92 54.07
CA LEU A 12 29.35 -4.40 53.33
C LEU A 12 28.83 -5.54 52.44
N GLY A 13 27.66 -6.08 52.81
CA GLY A 13 26.91 -7.02 51.95
C GLY A 13 26.32 -6.28 50.74
N LEU A 14 26.82 -6.60 49.55
CA LEU A 14 26.25 -6.16 48.30
C LEU A 14 25.01 -7.01 48.00
N ALA A 15 23.81 -6.51 48.35
CA ALA A 15 22.56 -7.12 47.95
C ALA A 15 22.32 -6.78 46.44
N ALA A 16 22.60 -7.73 45.57
CA ALA A 16 22.27 -7.64 44.18
C ALA A 16 20.73 -7.73 43.99
N LEU A 17 20.07 -6.62 43.76
CA LEU A 17 18.68 -6.54 43.34
C LEU A 17 18.56 -7.11 41.92
N LEU A 18 18.20 -8.40 41.82
CA LEU A 18 17.74 -9.02 40.55
C LEU A 18 16.34 -8.48 40.25
N ALA A 19 16.25 -7.41 39.48
CA ALA A 19 15.00 -6.97 38.92
C ALA A 19 14.55 -8.02 37.86
N PRO A 20 13.28 -8.49 37.90
CA PRO A 20 12.77 -9.37 36.84
C PRO A 20 12.74 -8.59 35.56
N VAL A 21 13.50 -9.03 34.56
CA VAL A 21 13.36 -8.55 33.17
C VAL A 21 12.01 -9.05 32.67
N ALA A 22 11.01 -8.17 32.65
CA ALA A 22 9.77 -8.46 32.00
C ALA A 22 10.06 -8.67 30.47
N THR A 23 10.07 -9.93 30.07
CA THR A 23 10.07 -10.28 28.64
C THR A 23 8.76 -9.75 28.06
N LEU A 24 8.83 -8.60 27.36
CA LEU A 24 7.75 -8.13 26.52
C LEU A 24 7.51 -9.24 25.47
N ALA A 25 6.45 -10.02 25.67
CA ALA A 25 6.01 -10.98 24.68
C ALA A 25 5.78 -10.22 23.37
N ALA A 26 6.38 -10.71 22.28
CA ALA A 26 6.11 -10.16 20.96
C ALA A 26 4.60 -10.22 20.71
N PRO A 27 4.00 -9.17 20.12
CA PRO A 27 2.58 -9.19 19.79
C PRO A 27 2.29 -10.43 18.92
N PRO A 28 1.15 -11.10 19.12
CA PRO A 28 0.78 -12.26 18.33
C PRO A 28 0.79 -11.89 16.84
N ALA A 29 1.22 -12.82 15.99
CA ALA A 29 1.17 -12.63 14.54
C ALA A 29 -0.29 -12.38 14.10
N PRO A 30 -0.54 -11.42 13.22
CA PRO A 30 -1.88 -11.14 12.73
C PRO A 30 -2.49 -12.38 12.08
N SER A 31 -3.82 -12.50 12.19
CA SER A 31 -4.55 -13.57 11.50
C SER A 31 -4.35 -13.45 9.97
N PRO A 32 -4.49 -14.54 9.19
CA PRO A 32 -4.34 -14.45 7.74
C PRO A 32 -5.23 -13.40 7.09
N GLY A 33 -6.49 -13.28 7.52
CA GLY A 33 -7.41 -12.24 7.02
C GLY A 33 -6.90 -10.83 7.30
N HIS A 34 -6.35 -10.57 8.47
CA HIS A 34 -5.77 -9.27 8.80
C HIS A 34 -4.53 -8.97 7.95
N ALA A 35 -3.71 -9.99 7.65
CA ALA A 35 -2.56 -9.79 6.75
C ALA A 35 -2.99 -9.32 5.36
N PHE A 36 -4.03 -9.91 4.77
CA PHE A 36 -4.54 -9.50 3.47
C PHE A 36 -5.12 -8.07 3.50
N GLU A 37 -5.80 -7.67 4.59
CA GLU A 37 -6.26 -6.29 4.77
C GLU A 37 -5.09 -5.30 4.86
N LEU A 38 -3.98 -5.66 5.51
CA LEU A 38 -2.78 -4.81 5.55
C LEU A 38 -2.22 -4.55 4.14
N TYR A 39 -2.18 -5.57 3.28
CA TYR A 39 -1.75 -5.39 1.89
C TYR A 39 -2.63 -4.40 1.13
N ALA A 40 -3.96 -4.48 1.28
CA ALA A 40 -4.87 -3.53 0.67
C ALA A 40 -4.62 -2.10 1.18
N GLN A 41 -4.50 -1.90 2.49
CA GLN A 41 -4.26 -0.59 3.09
C GLN A 41 -2.92 0.02 2.63
N VAL A 42 -1.88 -0.80 2.52
CA VAL A 42 -0.57 -0.34 2.06
C VAL A 42 -0.60 0.02 0.58
N ILE A 43 -1.15 -0.84 -0.28
CA ILE A 43 -1.13 -0.64 -1.74
C ILE A 43 -2.11 0.46 -2.16
N VAL A 44 -3.30 0.52 -1.56
CA VAL A 44 -4.35 1.46 -1.97
C VAL A 44 -4.13 2.85 -1.36
N HIS A 45 -3.73 2.92 -0.09
CA HIS A 45 -3.68 4.17 0.67
C HIS A 45 -2.27 4.64 1.03
N GLY A 46 -1.25 3.77 0.93
CA GLY A 46 0.08 4.08 1.44
C GLY A 46 0.07 4.34 2.95
N ASP A 47 -0.86 3.72 3.69
CA ASP A 47 -1.01 3.96 5.12
C ASP A 47 0.25 3.60 5.89
N ALA A 48 0.83 4.59 6.59
CA ALA A 48 2.12 4.43 7.27
C ALA A 48 2.06 3.44 8.45
N ALA A 49 0.91 3.34 9.13
CA ALA A 49 0.74 2.40 10.23
C ALA A 49 0.63 0.97 9.70
N ALA A 50 -0.19 0.77 8.65
CA ALA A 50 -0.31 -0.51 7.96
C ALA A 50 1.03 -0.93 7.32
N GLN A 51 1.79 0.00 6.73
CA GLN A 51 3.11 -0.25 6.19
C GLN A 51 4.08 -0.74 7.26
N ALA A 52 4.13 -0.08 8.43
CA ALA A 52 4.98 -0.48 9.53
C ALA A 52 4.57 -1.86 10.09
N GLU A 53 3.27 -2.13 10.17
CA GLU A 53 2.74 -3.42 10.63
C GLU A 53 3.02 -4.54 9.63
N LEU A 54 2.79 -4.31 8.33
CA LEU A 54 3.13 -5.26 7.27
C LEU A 54 4.63 -5.56 7.26
N GLY A 55 5.49 -4.54 7.41
CA GLY A 55 6.93 -4.73 7.51
C GLY A 55 7.35 -5.65 8.66
N ARG A 56 6.70 -5.54 9.83
CA ARG A 56 6.91 -6.45 10.97
C ARG A 56 6.35 -7.84 10.70
N TYR A 57 5.15 -7.93 10.12
CA TYR A 57 4.49 -9.19 9.79
C TYR A 57 5.33 -10.05 8.85
N LEU A 58 5.97 -9.44 7.85
CA LEU A 58 6.84 -10.14 6.90
C LEU A 58 8.10 -10.74 7.57
N GLY A 59 8.43 -10.34 8.80
CA GLY A 59 9.37 -11.05 9.67
C GLY A 59 10.81 -11.14 9.19
N THR A 60 11.19 -10.49 8.09
CA THR A 60 12.52 -10.53 7.49
C THR A 60 13.21 -9.16 7.62
N ALA A 61 14.55 -9.15 7.53
CA ALA A 61 15.31 -7.90 7.46
C ALA A 61 14.88 -6.99 6.30
N LYS A 62 14.27 -7.56 5.24
CA LYS A 62 13.74 -6.85 4.06
C LYS A 62 12.26 -6.46 4.20
N GLY A 63 11.56 -6.92 5.22
CA GLY A 63 10.12 -6.67 5.40
C GLY A 63 9.73 -5.19 5.29
N PRO A 64 10.40 -4.27 6.02
CA PRO A 64 10.12 -2.85 5.91
C PRO A 64 10.35 -2.28 4.49
N ALA A 65 11.38 -2.74 3.79
CA ALA A 65 11.67 -2.29 2.43
C ALA A 65 10.61 -2.80 1.42
N ILE A 66 10.12 -4.03 1.59
CA ILE A 66 9.04 -4.59 0.78
C ILE A 66 7.75 -3.79 1.02
N ALA A 67 7.38 -3.54 2.27
CA ALA A 67 6.20 -2.76 2.60
C ALA A 67 6.29 -1.32 2.05
N ALA A 68 7.47 -0.68 2.10
CA ALA A 68 7.70 0.64 1.51
C ALA A 68 7.57 0.63 -0.02
N ALA A 69 8.11 -0.40 -0.68
CA ALA A 69 7.97 -0.56 -2.13
C ALA A 69 6.49 -0.72 -2.55
N LEU A 70 5.71 -1.51 -1.80
CA LEU A 70 4.27 -1.65 -2.03
C LEU A 70 3.53 -0.32 -1.80
N ALA A 71 3.87 0.44 -0.76
CA ALA A 71 3.27 1.75 -0.48
C ALA A 71 3.60 2.78 -1.57
N SER A 72 4.77 2.69 -2.22
CA SER A 72 5.17 3.66 -3.24
C SER A 72 4.23 3.72 -4.44
N VAL A 73 3.52 2.63 -4.74
CA VAL A 73 2.52 2.58 -5.82
C VAL A 73 1.24 3.35 -5.50
N SER A 74 0.98 3.67 -4.23
CA SER A 74 -0.16 4.50 -3.86
C SER A 74 0.02 5.98 -4.21
N HIS A 75 1.22 6.39 -4.64
CA HIS A 75 1.53 7.79 -4.97
C HIS A 75 1.24 8.13 -6.45
N LEU A 76 0.01 7.83 -6.90
CA LEU A 76 -0.42 8.12 -8.28
C LEU A 76 -0.39 9.61 -8.62
N GLU A 77 -0.50 10.50 -7.61
CA GLU A 77 -0.38 11.95 -7.78
C GLU A 77 1.02 12.40 -8.21
N GLN A 78 2.03 11.52 -8.10
CA GLN A 78 3.41 11.78 -8.55
C GLN A 78 3.65 11.28 -9.99
N ALA A 79 2.63 10.76 -10.66
CA ALA A 79 2.74 10.33 -12.04
C ALA A 79 3.18 11.49 -12.95
N PRO A 80 3.99 11.21 -14.00
CA PRO A 80 4.51 12.25 -14.90
C PRO A 80 3.43 13.14 -15.50
N GLU A 81 2.25 12.61 -15.77
CA GLU A 81 1.08 13.30 -16.32
C GLU A 81 0.56 14.40 -15.39
N MET A 82 0.83 14.26 -14.08
CA MET A 82 0.40 15.18 -13.03
C MET A 82 1.43 16.25 -12.68
N ALA A 83 2.67 16.16 -13.21
CA ALA A 83 3.79 16.99 -12.80
C ALA A 83 3.50 18.51 -12.88
N ASP A 84 2.82 18.93 -13.93
CA ASP A 84 2.49 20.34 -14.17
C ASP A 84 1.12 20.75 -13.60
N TRP A 85 0.38 19.81 -12.95
CA TRP A 85 -1.01 20.00 -12.54
C TRP A 85 -1.22 19.74 -11.04
N PRO A 86 -0.69 20.57 -10.14
CA PRO A 86 -0.77 20.35 -8.70
C PRO A 86 -2.19 20.28 -8.16
N GLN A 87 -3.16 20.94 -8.80
CA GLN A 87 -4.57 20.87 -8.40
C GLN A 87 -5.18 19.51 -8.76
N ALA A 88 -4.88 18.98 -9.94
CA ALA A 88 -5.29 17.66 -10.37
C ALA A 88 -4.68 16.58 -9.45
N ALA A 89 -3.38 16.64 -9.20
CA ALA A 89 -2.67 15.77 -8.26
C ALA A 89 -3.28 15.80 -6.85
N ALA A 90 -3.61 17.00 -6.34
CA ALA A 90 -4.26 17.13 -5.04
C ALA A 90 -5.70 16.57 -5.02
N ALA A 91 -6.45 16.73 -6.12
CA ALA A 91 -7.79 16.16 -6.26
C ALA A 91 -7.74 14.63 -6.31
N LEU A 92 -6.81 14.05 -7.09
CA LEU A 92 -6.54 12.62 -7.16
C LEU A 92 -6.23 12.06 -5.77
N ARG A 93 -5.27 12.64 -5.06
CA ARG A 93 -4.88 12.17 -3.73
C ARG A 93 -6.05 12.19 -2.73
N ARG A 94 -6.87 13.26 -2.74
CA ARG A 94 -8.06 13.31 -1.88
C ARG A 94 -9.06 12.20 -2.23
N ARG A 95 -9.28 11.96 -3.53
CA ARG A 95 -10.20 10.92 -3.99
C ARG A 95 -9.67 9.53 -3.64
N GLN A 96 -8.40 9.28 -3.84
CA GLN A 96 -7.75 8.01 -3.49
C GLN A 96 -7.87 7.72 -1.99
N ALA A 97 -7.71 8.72 -1.13
CA ALA A 97 -7.90 8.56 0.32
C ALA A 97 -9.34 8.14 0.70
N SER A 98 -10.33 8.37 -0.18
CA SER A 98 -11.73 7.96 0.03
C SER A 98 -12.09 6.58 -0.53
N VAL A 99 -11.19 5.93 -1.25
CA VAL A 99 -11.41 4.58 -1.79
C VAL A 99 -11.70 3.60 -0.65
N ARG A 100 -12.64 2.73 -0.89
CA ARG A 100 -12.92 1.59 0.01
C ARG A 100 -12.53 0.32 -0.71
N CYS A 101 -11.59 -0.39 -0.13
CA CYS A 101 -11.10 -1.65 -0.65
C CYS A 101 -10.98 -2.62 0.53
N SER A 102 -11.63 -3.75 0.47
CA SER A 102 -11.66 -4.75 1.54
C SER A 102 -11.50 -6.15 0.98
N VAL A 103 -11.06 -7.07 1.81
CA VAL A 103 -11.05 -8.50 1.47
C VAL A 103 -12.50 -8.99 1.31
N GLY A 104 -12.81 -9.52 0.14
CA GLY A 104 -14.10 -10.13 -0.18
C GLY A 104 -14.09 -11.63 0.13
N SER A 105 -13.41 -12.42 -0.70
CA SER A 105 -13.26 -13.89 -0.53
C SER A 105 -11.80 -14.28 -0.54
N VAL A 106 -11.52 -15.41 0.12
CA VAL A 106 -10.19 -16.03 0.12
C VAL A 106 -10.38 -17.48 -0.31
N HIS A 107 -9.73 -17.87 -1.38
CA HIS A 107 -9.68 -19.23 -1.87
C HIS A 107 -8.28 -19.81 -1.67
N HIS A 108 -8.18 -21.05 -1.20
CA HIS A 108 -6.91 -21.73 -1.00
C HIS A 108 -6.78 -22.87 -2.02
N PRO A 109 -6.12 -22.64 -3.18
CA PRO A 109 -5.86 -23.70 -4.15
C PRO A 109 -4.98 -24.80 -3.56
N GLN A 110 -4.06 -24.44 -2.68
CA GLN A 110 -3.18 -25.32 -1.92
C GLN A 110 -3.03 -24.81 -0.47
N ALA A 111 -2.42 -25.60 0.39
CA ALA A 111 -2.25 -25.25 1.82
C ALA A 111 -1.40 -23.99 2.05
N ASP A 112 -0.51 -23.70 1.12
CA ASP A 112 0.47 -22.61 1.16
C ASP A 112 0.20 -21.51 0.12
N THR A 113 -0.92 -21.60 -0.63
CA THR A 113 -1.32 -20.58 -1.59
C THR A 113 -2.71 -20.03 -1.25
N ALA A 114 -2.94 -18.76 -1.56
CA ALA A 114 -4.24 -18.13 -1.43
C ALA A 114 -4.49 -17.16 -2.58
N ASP A 115 -5.66 -17.25 -3.18
CA ASP A 115 -6.20 -16.24 -4.08
C ASP A 115 -7.21 -15.40 -3.29
N VAL A 116 -6.93 -14.11 -3.20
CA VAL A 116 -7.71 -13.16 -2.41
C VAL A 116 -8.41 -12.20 -3.34
N ASP A 117 -9.73 -12.20 -3.29
CA ASP A 117 -10.55 -11.24 -4.01
C ASP A 117 -10.68 -9.97 -3.17
N TYR A 118 -10.15 -8.88 -3.68
CA TYR A 118 -10.38 -7.54 -3.13
C TYR A 118 -11.59 -6.91 -3.79
N ARG A 119 -12.53 -6.44 -2.98
CA ARG A 119 -13.69 -5.68 -3.44
C ARG A 119 -13.41 -4.20 -3.22
N CYS A 120 -13.17 -3.49 -4.32
CA CYS A 120 -12.77 -2.08 -4.31
C CYS A 120 -13.85 -1.21 -4.98
N HIS A 121 -14.16 -0.06 -4.38
CA HIS A 121 -15.03 0.96 -4.94
C HIS A 121 -14.16 2.08 -5.51
N LEU A 122 -13.93 2.05 -6.82
CA LEU A 122 -13.02 2.92 -7.56
C LEU A 122 -13.79 3.95 -8.39
N PRO A 123 -13.23 5.16 -8.64
CA PRO A 123 -13.92 6.16 -9.44
C PRO A 123 -14.11 5.68 -10.89
N ASP A 124 -15.26 5.96 -11.46
CA ASP A 124 -15.54 5.77 -12.89
C ASP A 124 -15.33 7.09 -13.64
N LEU A 125 -14.23 7.20 -14.36
CA LEU A 125 -13.86 8.38 -15.13
C LEU A 125 -14.30 8.31 -16.61
N THR A 126 -15.13 7.36 -17.00
CA THR A 126 -15.60 7.20 -18.40
C THR A 126 -16.20 8.49 -18.95
N ALA A 127 -16.84 9.32 -18.11
CA ALA A 127 -17.38 10.62 -18.51
C ALA A 127 -16.30 11.62 -18.98
N LEU A 128 -15.02 11.40 -18.65
CA LEU A 128 -13.89 12.22 -19.11
C LEU A 128 -13.49 11.91 -20.58
N LEU A 129 -13.89 10.76 -21.11
CA LEU A 129 -13.48 10.26 -22.42
C LEU A 129 -13.71 11.23 -23.58
N PRO A 130 -14.82 11.99 -23.68
CA PRO A 130 -15.00 12.96 -24.76
C PRO A 130 -13.93 14.07 -24.76
N VAL A 131 -13.52 14.53 -23.58
CA VAL A 131 -12.45 15.54 -23.43
C VAL A 131 -11.10 14.92 -23.76
N TYR A 132 -10.84 13.71 -23.26
CA TYR A 132 -9.61 12.97 -23.57
C TYR A 132 -9.41 12.76 -25.06
N ARG A 133 -10.44 12.40 -25.83
CA ARG A 133 -10.36 12.21 -27.29
C ARG A 133 -9.96 13.47 -28.05
N GLN A 134 -10.23 14.65 -27.50
CA GLN A 134 -9.81 15.94 -28.07
C GLN A 134 -8.39 16.32 -27.65
N HIS A 135 -7.96 15.87 -26.49
CA HIS A 135 -6.69 16.21 -25.85
C HIS A 135 -5.99 14.95 -25.30
N PRO A 136 -5.60 13.97 -26.16
CA PRO A 136 -4.99 12.74 -25.68
C PRO A 136 -3.64 13.00 -25.02
N VAL A 137 -3.32 12.20 -23.98
CA VAL A 137 -2.01 12.22 -23.32
C VAL A 137 -1.05 11.34 -24.13
N PRO A 138 0.05 11.88 -24.68
CA PRO A 138 0.98 11.10 -25.49
C PRO A 138 1.94 10.27 -24.62
N PHE A 139 1.91 8.94 -24.75
CA PHE A 139 2.85 8.05 -24.04
C PHE A 139 4.05 7.62 -24.87
N ASN A 140 3.97 7.75 -26.20
CA ASN A 140 5.01 7.29 -27.13
C ASN A 140 5.89 8.42 -27.69
N GLY A 141 5.86 9.59 -27.06
CA GLY A 141 6.65 10.76 -27.47
C GLY A 141 8.07 10.76 -26.87
N PRO A 142 8.97 11.62 -27.39
CA PRO A 142 10.31 11.80 -26.83
C PRO A 142 10.32 12.52 -25.47
N HIS A 143 9.19 13.04 -25.04
CA HIS A 143 9.01 13.73 -23.76
C HIS A 143 8.13 12.90 -22.80
N PRO A 144 8.25 13.12 -21.47
CA PRO A 144 7.33 12.53 -20.52
C PRO A 144 5.86 12.84 -20.88
N PRO A 145 4.92 11.93 -20.60
CA PRO A 145 3.50 12.17 -20.80
C PRO A 145 3.07 13.46 -20.11
N GLN A 146 2.36 14.33 -20.83
CA GLN A 146 1.86 15.60 -20.29
C GLN A 146 0.39 15.76 -20.64
N MET A 147 -0.39 16.20 -19.66
CA MET A 147 -1.81 16.45 -19.81
C MET A 147 -2.02 17.88 -20.35
N ALA A 148 -2.90 18.05 -21.33
CA ALA A 148 -3.31 19.39 -21.77
C ALA A 148 -4.12 20.11 -20.68
N SER A 149 -4.13 21.45 -20.67
CA SER A 149 -4.80 22.27 -19.62
C SER A 149 -6.30 22.00 -19.55
N GLU A 150 -6.94 21.80 -20.68
CA GLU A 150 -8.37 21.49 -20.80
C GLU A 150 -8.68 20.15 -20.16
N LEU A 151 -7.88 19.13 -20.45
CA LEU A 151 -8.01 17.80 -19.85
C LEU A 151 -7.73 17.82 -18.35
N ALA A 152 -6.69 18.53 -17.91
CA ALA A 152 -6.35 18.66 -16.49
C ALA A 152 -7.46 19.38 -15.69
N SER A 153 -8.07 20.41 -16.29
CA SER A 153 -9.21 21.10 -15.68
C SER A 153 -10.43 20.20 -15.56
N ALA A 154 -10.80 19.51 -16.66
CA ALA A 154 -11.91 18.55 -16.66
C ALA A 154 -11.67 17.40 -15.68
N TYR A 155 -10.46 16.84 -15.67
CA TYR A 155 -10.06 15.80 -14.74
C TYR A 155 -10.21 16.25 -13.28
N THR A 156 -9.72 17.45 -12.94
CA THR A 156 -9.78 17.99 -11.58
C THR A 156 -11.22 18.09 -11.07
N GLN A 157 -12.15 18.46 -11.94
CA GLN A 157 -13.56 18.55 -11.61
C GLN A 157 -14.21 17.17 -11.48
N MET A 158 -13.95 16.29 -12.43
CA MET A 158 -14.58 14.98 -12.51
C MET A 158 -14.12 14.02 -11.44
N ILE A 159 -12.82 13.96 -11.16
CA ILE A 159 -12.28 13.02 -10.17
C ILE A 159 -12.91 13.20 -8.78
N ALA A 160 -13.26 14.42 -8.42
CA ALA A 160 -13.87 14.73 -7.13
C ALA A 160 -15.31 14.21 -7.00
N THR A 161 -16.04 14.08 -8.11
CA THR A 161 -17.48 13.78 -8.14
C THR A 161 -17.82 12.51 -8.93
N ALA A 162 -16.83 11.86 -9.53
CA ALA A 162 -17.03 10.61 -10.25
C ALA A 162 -17.74 9.57 -9.37
N PRO A 163 -18.75 8.87 -9.92
CA PRO A 163 -19.41 7.80 -9.19
C PRO A 163 -18.42 6.67 -8.92
N ASP A 164 -18.65 5.93 -7.85
CA ASP A 164 -17.91 4.71 -7.58
C ASP A 164 -18.43 3.56 -8.43
N ARG A 165 -17.50 2.76 -8.94
CA ARG A 165 -17.76 1.46 -9.55
C ARG A 165 -17.09 0.38 -8.73
N GLU A 166 -17.86 -0.68 -8.40
CA GLU A 166 -17.28 -1.86 -7.74
C GLU A 166 -16.40 -2.64 -8.73
N ARG A 167 -15.19 -2.97 -8.30
CA ARG A 167 -14.25 -3.85 -8.97
C ARG A 167 -13.88 -5.00 -8.04
N ILE A 168 -13.85 -6.22 -8.57
CA ILE A 168 -13.32 -7.39 -7.86
C ILE A 168 -11.98 -7.72 -8.49
N ILE A 169 -10.94 -7.72 -7.67
CA ILE A 169 -9.55 -7.86 -8.10
C ILE A 169 -8.93 -9.02 -7.35
N THR A 170 -8.54 -10.07 -8.08
CA THR A 170 -7.92 -11.25 -7.48
C THR A 170 -6.40 -11.07 -7.42
N VAL A 171 -5.84 -11.26 -6.24
CA VAL A 171 -4.39 -11.21 -5.99
C VAL A 171 -3.95 -12.53 -5.36
N SER A 172 -2.90 -13.12 -5.91
CA SER A 172 -2.36 -14.39 -5.43
C SER A 172 -1.28 -14.16 -4.38
N PHE A 173 -1.32 -14.99 -3.34
CA PHE A 173 -0.38 -15.01 -2.22
C PHE A 173 0.23 -16.40 -2.06
N GLU A 174 1.45 -16.42 -1.57
CA GLU A 174 2.15 -17.62 -1.15
C GLU A 174 2.57 -17.48 0.31
N ARG A 175 2.52 -18.58 1.04
CA ARG A 175 2.92 -18.63 2.43
C ARG A 175 4.36 -19.11 2.52
N ASP A 176 5.18 -18.43 3.33
CA ASP A 176 6.53 -18.88 3.62
C ASP A 176 6.50 -20.31 4.21
N HIS A 177 7.52 -21.10 3.85
CA HIS A 177 7.72 -22.42 4.44
C HIS A 177 7.70 -22.31 5.98
N ASP A 178 7.24 -23.35 6.65
CA ASP A 178 7.07 -23.41 8.12
C ASP A 178 5.89 -22.59 8.68
N GLY A 179 4.91 -22.26 7.85
CA GLY A 179 3.71 -21.56 8.31
C GLY A 179 3.94 -20.07 8.59
N GLY A 180 4.94 -19.49 7.96
CA GLY A 180 5.32 -18.09 8.07
C GLY A 180 4.32 -17.09 7.47
N ALA A 181 4.81 -15.90 7.09
CA ALA A 181 4.00 -14.83 6.56
C ALA A 181 3.45 -15.12 5.17
N TRP A 182 2.22 -14.66 4.88
CA TRP A 182 1.69 -14.60 3.54
C TRP A 182 2.37 -13.47 2.75
N ARG A 183 2.87 -13.79 1.57
CA ARG A 183 3.53 -12.85 0.66
C ARG A 183 2.75 -12.70 -0.61
N VAL A 184 2.55 -11.48 -1.05
CA VAL A 184 1.99 -11.23 -2.37
C VAL A 184 2.97 -11.73 -3.44
N GLN A 185 2.49 -12.57 -4.35
CA GLN A 185 3.29 -13.05 -5.47
C GLN A 185 3.37 -12.00 -6.57
N ASN A 186 2.23 -11.41 -6.92
CA ASN A 186 2.14 -10.38 -7.93
C ASN A 186 1.11 -9.32 -7.50
N PRO A 187 1.53 -8.11 -7.10
CA PRO A 187 0.61 -7.03 -6.76
C PRO A 187 0.03 -6.31 -7.99
N SER A 188 0.54 -6.59 -9.20
CA SER A 188 0.17 -5.86 -10.41
C SER A 188 -1.32 -5.82 -10.72
N PRO A 189 -2.14 -6.85 -10.46
CA PRO A 189 -3.58 -6.75 -10.70
C PRO A 189 -4.23 -5.63 -9.89
N LEU A 190 -3.92 -5.52 -8.59
CA LEU A 190 -4.47 -4.46 -7.75
C LEU A 190 -3.90 -3.08 -8.13
N MET A 191 -2.61 -3.02 -8.43
CA MET A 191 -1.93 -1.78 -8.84
C MET A 191 -2.45 -1.27 -10.19
N GLY A 192 -2.63 -2.16 -11.17
CA GLY A 192 -3.15 -1.84 -12.49
C GLY A 192 -4.57 -1.27 -12.40
N GLU A 193 -5.48 -1.96 -11.70
CA GLU A 193 -6.85 -1.47 -11.52
C GLU A 193 -6.93 -0.11 -10.81
N LEU A 194 -6.01 0.17 -9.87
CA LEU A 194 -5.91 1.50 -9.26
C LEU A 194 -5.43 2.53 -10.30
N ALA A 195 -4.37 2.22 -11.05
CA ALA A 195 -3.84 3.11 -12.06
C ALA A 195 -4.90 3.41 -13.13
N ASP A 196 -5.58 2.41 -13.66
CA ASP A 196 -6.61 2.54 -14.69
C ASP A 196 -7.84 3.32 -14.20
N ALA A 197 -8.22 3.15 -12.93
CA ALA A 197 -9.34 3.89 -12.36
C ALA A 197 -9.02 5.38 -12.13
N PHE A 198 -7.78 5.70 -11.75
CA PHE A 198 -7.36 7.07 -11.43
C PHE A 198 -6.69 7.79 -12.60
N LEU A 199 -5.98 7.07 -13.46
CA LEU A 199 -5.22 7.59 -14.60
C LEU A 199 -5.49 6.72 -15.83
N PRO A 200 -6.72 6.67 -16.36
CA PRO A 200 -7.10 5.74 -17.41
C PRO A 200 -6.46 6.04 -18.78
N PHE A 201 -5.58 7.02 -18.86
CA PHE A 201 -5.04 7.54 -20.10
C PHE A 201 -4.18 6.53 -20.86
N PHE A 202 -3.45 5.66 -20.12
CA PHE A 202 -2.65 4.61 -20.75
C PHE A 202 -3.54 3.53 -21.37
N GLU A 203 -4.53 3.04 -20.60
CA GLU A 203 -5.52 2.08 -21.08
C GLU A 203 -6.27 2.62 -22.32
N TRP A 204 -6.71 3.89 -22.26
CA TRP A 204 -7.44 4.52 -23.38
C TRP A 204 -6.59 4.76 -24.61
N ASN A 205 -5.28 4.87 -24.48
CA ASN A 205 -4.35 4.92 -25.62
C ASN A 205 -4.18 3.55 -26.27
N GLU A 206 -4.11 2.49 -25.47
CA GLU A 206 -3.92 1.12 -25.99
C GLU A 206 -5.25 0.50 -26.46
N HIS A 207 -6.31 0.77 -25.72
CA HIS A 207 -7.64 0.19 -25.92
C HIS A 207 -8.73 1.29 -25.84
N PRO A 208 -8.92 2.08 -26.92
CA PRO A 208 -9.90 3.16 -26.90
C PRO A 208 -11.30 2.62 -26.60
N PRO A 209 -11.99 3.11 -25.54
CA PRO A 209 -13.34 2.68 -25.22
C PRO A 209 -14.32 2.95 -26.36
N GLY A 210 -15.08 1.93 -26.76
CA GLY A 210 -16.07 2.00 -27.84
C GLY A 210 -15.56 1.57 -29.22
N GLU A 211 -14.35 1.03 -29.31
CA GLU A 211 -13.87 0.26 -30.47
C GLU A 211 -14.06 -1.26 -30.22
N ASP A 212 -15.22 -1.64 -29.70
CA ASP A 212 -15.58 -3.05 -29.56
C ASP A 212 -15.59 -3.71 -30.95
N ARG A 213 -14.84 -4.79 -31.06
CA ARG A 213 -14.67 -5.62 -32.28
C ARG A 213 -15.90 -6.47 -32.55
#